data_84df95f79b80bfdc3b57b72580203ee4
#
_entry.id   84df95f79b80bfdc3b57b72580203ee4
#
_cell.length_a   1.000
_cell.length_b   1.000
_cell.length_c   1.000
_cell.angle_alpha   90.00
_cell.angle_beta   90.00
_cell.angle_gamma   90.00
#
_symmetry.space_group_name_H-M   'P 1'
#
loop_
_entity.id
_entity.type
_entity.pdbx_description
1 polymer ?
#
loop_
_entity_poly.entity_id
_entity_poly.type
_entity_poly.pdbx_seq_one_letter_code
_entity_poly.pdbx_strand_id
1 'polypeptide(L)'
;MKKVLLTAALCMAFSASFAQKKAVSEAQSLAKGTTPNFEEARSVIKGALENAETKDQAKTWYVAGFIEDQQFSTERTKQMLGNQPNDVVMYDALAKILPYFEKAYELDQQPNEKGKIKPKFTKDIKSILSANHVYYINGGAYYFDQKDYQKAYDFFQQYLEIS
;
A
#
# COMPACT_ATOMS: atom_id res chain seq x y z
N MET A 1 33.74 -6.57 29.67
CA MET A 1 32.90 -5.41 29.28
C MET A 1 32.54 -5.40 27.78
N LYS A 2 33.48 -5.63 26.83
CA LYS A 2 33.15 -5.63 25.36
C LYS A 2 32.12 -6.68 24.92
N LYS A 3 32.13 -7.89 25.52
CA LYS A 3 31.19 -8.96 25.19
C LYS A 3 29.75 -8.69 25.66
N VAL A 4 29.55 -7.98 26.76
CA VAL A 4 28.22 -7.60 27.30
C VAL A 4 27.59 -6.51 26.43
N LEU A 5 28.38 -5.56 25.96
CA LEU A 5 27.92 -4.51 25.06
C LEU A 5 27.47 -5.06 23.69
N LEU A 6 28.16 -6.08 23.17
CA LEU A 6 27.79 -6.74 21.91
C LEU A 6 26.47 -7.50 22.02
N THR A 7 26.24 -8.18 23.15
CA THR A 7 25.00 -8.92 23.41
C THR A 7 23.80 -7.98 23.59
N ALA A 8 23.97 -6.86 24.27
CA ALA A 8 22.91 -5.85 24.43
C ALA A 8 22.53 -5.19 23.09
N ALA A 9 23.51 -4.88 22.23
CA ALA A 9 23.26 -4.34 20.90
C ALA A 9 22.52 -5.34 20.00
N LEU A 10 22.85 -6.63 20.09
CA LEU A 10 22.19 -7.69 19.32
C LEU A 10 20.73 -7.89 19.78
N CYS A 11 20.46 -7.87 21.08
CA CYS A 11 19.10 -7.99 21.63
C CYS A 11 18.21 -6.79 21.23
N MET A 12 18.76 -5.58 21.16
CA MET A 12 18.00 -4.41 20.72
C MET A 12 17.64 -4.46 19.22
N ALA A 13 18.53 -4.99 18.38
CA ALA A 13 18.25 -5.17 16.96
C ALA A 13 17.13 -6.20 16.72
N PHE A 14 17.12 -7.31 17.44
CA PHE A 14 16.07 -8.33 17.34
C PHE A 14 14.68 -7.81 17.80
N SER A 15 14.63 -7.03 18.87
CA SER A 15 13.36 -6.47 19.37
C SER A 15 12.77 -5.43 18.39
N ALA A 16 13.60 -4.64 17.75
CA ALA A 16 13.16 -3.68 16.74
C ALA A 16 12.58 -4.37 15.48
N SER A 17 13.20 -5.46 15.02
CA SER A 17 12.72 -6.25 13.88
C SER A 17 11.35 -6.87 14.12
N PHE A 18 11.12 -7.45 15.31
CA PHE A 18 9.82 -8.00 15.69
C PHE A 18 8.73 -6.90 15.78
N ALA A 19 9.06 -5.74 16.32
CA ALA A 19 8.14 -4.62 16.44
C ALA A 19 7.68 -4.13 15.04
N GLN A 20 8.58 -4.03 14.07
CA GLN A 20 8.25 -3.55 12.72
C GLN A 20 7.41 -4.56 11.92
N LYS A 21 7.71 -5.86 12.03
CA LYS A 21 6.87 -6.92 11.42
C LYS A 21 5.47 -6.96 12.01
N LYS A 22 5.33 -6.70 13.33
CA LYS A 22 4.05 -6.56 14.00
C LYS A 22 3.32 -5.32 13.50
N ALA A 23 4.01 -4.18 13.35
CA ALA A 23 3.46 -2.94 12.82
C ALA A 23 2.83 -3.11 11.42
N VAL A 24 3.47 -3.86 10.51
CA VAL A 24 2.88 -4.16 9.20
C VAL A 24 1.55 -4.91 9.31
N SER A 25 1.45 -5.87 10.22
CA SER A 25 0.21 -6.63 10.43
C SER A 25 -0.86 -5.80 11.16
N GLU A 26 -0.47 -4.92 12.07
CA GLU A 26 -1.32 -3.96 12.76
C GLU A 26 -1.91 -2.94 11.78
N ALA A 27 -1.09 -2.33 10.91
CA ALA A 27 -1.56 -1.43 9.86
C ALA A 27 -2.60 -2.09 8.94
N GLN A 28 -2.36 -3.35 8.56
CA GLN A 28 -3.34 -4.11 7.77
C GLN A 28 -4.65 -4.33 8.53
N SER A 29 -4.59 -4.59 9.83
CA SER A 29 -5.78 -4.79 10.67
C SER A 29 -6.58 -3.51 10.85
N LEU A 30 -5.90 -2.36 11.04
CA LEU A 30 -6.52 -1.04 11.15
C LEU A 30 -7.29 -0.64 9.88
N ALA A 31 -6.84 -1.08 8.70
CA ALA A 31 -7.52 -0.80 7.44
C ALA A 31 -8.68 -1.77 7.14
N LYS A 32 -8.85 -2.83 7.92
CA LYS A 32 -9.90 -3.84 7.75
C LYS A 32 -11.10 -3.58 8.67
N GLY A 33 -12.23 -4.18 8.34
CA GLY A 33 -13.40 -4.22 9.20
C GLY A 33 -14.43 -3.15 8.88
N THR A 34 -15.41 -3.03 9.78
CA THR A 34 -16.58 -2.15 9.60
C THR A 34 -16.30 -0.68 9.96
N THR A 35 -15.27 -0.43 10.74
CA THR A 35 -14.85 0.91 11.19
C THR A 35 -13.33 1.06 11.01
N PRO A 36 -12.83 1.11 9.74
CA PRO A 36 -11.41 1.20 9.49
C PRO A 36 -10.84 2.54 9.94
N ASN A 37 -9.60 2.53 10.46
CA ASN A 37 -8.84 3.73 10.79
C ASN A 37 -7.68 3.89 9.80
N PHE A 38 -7.96 4.49 8.64
CA PHE A 38 -6.98 4.64 7.56
C PHE A 38 -5.84 5.60 7.90
N GLU A 39 -6.11 6.62 8.70
CA GLU A 39 -5.08 7.58 9.12
C GLU A 39 -4.04 6.90 10.01
N GLU A 40 -4.49 6.17 11.00
CA GLU A 40 -3.60 5.42 11.88
C GLU A 40 -2.88 4.29 11.11
N ALA A 41 -3.58 3.58 10.22
CA ALA A 41 -2.98 2.55 9.38
C ALA A 41 -1.82 3.12 8.53
N ARG A 42 -1.99 4.30 7.93
CA ARG A 42 -0.93 5.01 7.19
C ARG A 42 0.22 5.43 8.10
N SER A 43 -0.08 5.94 9.28
CA SER A 43 0.94 6.34 10.25
C SER A 43 1.81 5.15 10.66
N VAL A 44 1.19 4.00 10.96
CA VAL A 44 1.89 2.78 11.37
C VAL A 44 2.72 2.19 10.23
N ILE A 45 2.16 2.09 9.00
CA ILE A 45 2.89 1.48 7.86
C ILE A 45 4.05 2.35 7.40
N LYS A 46 3.99 3.66 7.53
CA LYS A 46 5.06 4.58 7.15
C LYS A 46 6.40 4.22 7.80
N GLY A 47 6.38 3.95 9.10
CA GLY A 47 7.58 3.52 9.81
C GLY A 47 8.19 2.21 9.26
N ALA A 48 7.34 1.28 8.83
CA ALA A 48 7.78 0.01 8.25
C ALA A 48 8.34 0.17 6.83
N LEU A 49 7.83 1.11 6.04
CA LEU A 49 8.33 1.42 4.69
C LEU A 49 9.76 2.01 4.71
N GLU A 50 10.12 2.68 5.78
CA GLU A 50 11.44 3.32 5.94
C GLU A 50 12.43 2.43 6.71
N ASN A 51 11.97 1.41 7.41
CA ASN A 51 12.80 0.58 8.28
C ASN A 51 13.63 -0.44 7.48
N ALA A 52 14.93 -0.55 7.77
CA ALA A 52 15.87 -1.41 7.07
C ALA A 52 15.47 -2.91 7.06
N GLU A 53 14.73 -3.38 8.07
CA GLU A 53 14.32 -4.79 8.20
C GLU A 53 13.05 -5.13 7.42
N THR A 54 12.26 -4.12 7.06
CA THR A 54 10.93 -4.33 6.45
C THR A 54 10.73 -3.64 5.10
N LYS A 55 11.51 -2.63 4.76
CA LYS A 55 11.42 -1.90 3.49
C LYS A 55 11.65 -2.78 2.25
N ASP A 56 12.42 -3.85 2.39
CA ASP A 56 12.74 -4.78 1.31
C ASP A 56 11.85 -6.05 1.35
N GLN A 57 10.75 -6.01 2.11
CA GLN A 57 9.76 -7.09 2.17
C GLN A 57 8.53 -6.75 1.34
N ALA A 58 8.16 -7.60 0.39
CA ALA A 58 6.96 -7.44 -0.45
C ALA A 58 5.69 -7.18 0.37
N LYS A 59 5.53 -7.83 1.55
CA LYS A 59 4.39 -7.65 2.44
C LYS A 59 4.21 -6.21 2.88
N THR A 60 5.29 -5.47 3.15
CA THR A 60 5.22 -4.09 3.64
C THR A 60 4.57 -3.17 2.59
N TRP A 61 5.02 -3.25 1.36
CA TRP A 61 4.49 -2.48 0.24
C TRP A 61 3.09 -2.94 -0.17
N TYR A 62 2.84 -4.25 -0.13
CA TYR A 62 1.49 -4.78 -0.36
C TYR A 62 0.49 -4.23 0.65
N VAL A 63 0.85 -4.16 1.95
CA VAL A 63 -0.03 -3.60 2.97
C VAL A 63 -0.24 -2.10 2.78
N ALA A 64 0.78 -1.36 2.35
CA ALA A 64 0.62 0.05 2.02
C ALA A 64 -0.40 0.25 0.88
N GLY A 65 -0.27 -0.50 -0.22
CA GLY A 65 -1.25 -0.45 -1.32
C GLY A 65 -2.64 -0.94 -0.91
N PHE A 66 -2.71 -1.96 -0.06
CA PHE A 66 -3.97 -2.46 0.48
C PHE A 66 -4.72 -1.41 1.31
N ILE A 67 -4.03 -0.62 2.15
CA ILE A 67 -4.64 0.47 2.92
C ILE A 67 -5.31 1.48 1.97
N GLU A 68 -4.64 1.86 0.91
CA GLU A 68 -5.18 2.81 -0.07
C GLU A 68 -6.36 2.21 -0.86
N ASP A 69 -6.27 0.94 -1.25
CA ASP A 69 -7.38 0.23 -1.90
C ASP A 69 -8.64 0.16 -1.01
N GLN A 70 -8.47 -0.12 0.28
CA GLN A 70 -9.59 -0.13 1.23
C GLN A 70 -10.21 1.26 1.44
N GLN A 71 -9.40 2.32 1.47
CA GLN A 71 -9.90 3.70 1.55
C GLN A 71 -10.67 4.05 0.28
N PHE A 72 -10.11 3.78 -0.90
CA PHE A 72 -10.77 3.97 -2.19
C PHE A 72 -12.10 3.22 -2.24
N SER A 73 -12.10 1.93 -1.90
CA SER A 73 -13.29 1.07 -1.89
C SER A 73 -14.37 1.57 -0.94
N THR A 74 -13.97 2.15 0.20
CA THR A 74 -14.90 2.73 1.17
C THR A 74 -15.65 3.93 0.57
N GLU A 75 -14.94 4.86 -0.06
CA GLU A 75 -15.57 6.03 -0.70
C GLU A 75 -16.40 5.63 -1.92
N ARG A 76 -15.90 4.70 -2.74
CA ARG A 76 -16.66 4.15 -3.87
C ARG A 76 -17.95 3.47 -3.41
N THR A 77 -17.93 2.76 -2.30
CA THR A 77 -19.13 2.12 -1.75
C THR A 77 -20.17 3.15 -1.34
N LYS A 78 -19.79 4.28 -0.74
CA LYS A 78 -20.70 5.39 -0.47
C LYS A 78 -21.38 5.86 -1.76
N GLN A 79 -20.62 6.09 -2.82
CA GLN A 79 -21.14 6.51 -4.12
C GLN A 79 -22.13 5.48 -4.68
N MET A 80 -21.81 4.20 -4.64
CA MET A 80 -22.68 3.12 -5.12
C MET A 80 -24.01 3.02 -4.35
N LEU A 81 -24.00 3.37 -3.06
CA LEU A 81 -25.18 3.41 -2.20
C LEU A 81 -25.98 4.73 -2.31
N GLY A 82 -25.60 5.63 -3.21
CA GLY A 82 -26.24 6.94 -3.39
C GLY A 82 -25.88 7.96 -2.32
N ASN A 83 -24.86 7.69 -1.49
CA ASN A 83 -24.32 8.63 -0.53
C ASN A 83 -23.21 9.49 -1.19
N GLN A 84 -22.95 10.67 -0.60
CA GLN A 84 -21.90 11.56 -1.09
C GLN A 84 -20.52 11.00 -0.71
N PRO A 85 -19.65 10.60 -1.67
CA PRO A 85 -18.27 10.26 -1.38
C PRO A 85 -17.44 11.53 -1.13
N ASN A 86 -16.29 11.37 -0.52
CA ASN A 86 -15.24 12.39 -0.57
C ASN A 86 -14.34 12.10 -1.78
N ASP A 87 -14.61 12.79 -2.90
CA ASP A 87 -13.90 12.53 -4.17
C ASP A 87 -12.39 12.76 -4.06
N VAL A 88 -11.96 13.78 -3.31
CA VAL A 88 -10.52 14.05 -3.09
C VAL A 88 -9.87 12.87 -2.36
N VAL A 89 -10.47 12.40 -1.26
CA VAL A 89 -9.96 11.25 -0.50
C VAL A 89 -9.98 9.98 -1.36
N MET A 90 -11.04 9.78 -2.14
CA MET A 90 -11.20 8.63 -3.02
C MET A 90 -10.08 8.57 -4.08
N TYR A 91 -9.89 9.64 -4.82
CA TYR A 91 -8.90 9.65 -5.90
C TYR A 91 -7.47 9.79 -5.39
N ASP A 92 -7.21 10.52 -4.31
CA ASP A 92 -5.88 10.55 -3.69
C ASP A 92 -5.44 9.17 -3.15
N ALA A 93 -6.39 8.35 -2.69
CA ALA A 93 -6.12 6.96 -2.34
C ALA A 93 -5.85 6.11 -3.59
N LEU A 94 -6.71 6.21 -4.64
CA LEU A 94 -6.53 5.46 -5.88
C LEU A 94 -5.17 5.70 -6.53
N ALA A 95 -4.70 6.96 -6.57
CA ALA A 95 -3.41 7.33 -7.15
C ALA A 95 -2.22 6.65 -6.48
N LYS A 96 -2.34 6.26 -5.20
CA LYS A 96 -1.26 5.64 -4.43
C LYS A 96 -1.23 4.12 -4.55
N ILE A 97 -2.31 3.49 -5.03
CA ILE A 97 -2.40 2.02 -5.12
C ILE A 97 -1.32 1.47 -6.03
N LEU A 98 -1.23 1.98 -7.27
CA LEU A 98 -0.31 1.46 -8.28
C LEU A 98 1.16 1.54 -7.82
N PRO A 99 1.72 2.69 -7.39
CA PRO A 99 3.12 2.77 -6.98
C PRO A 99 3.49 1.82 -5.84
N TYR A 100 2.60 1.64 -4.87
CA TYR A 100 2.83 0.68 -3.79
C TYR A 100 2.80 -0.77 -4.28
N PHE A 101 1.87 -1.11 -5.16
CA PHE A 101 1.75 -2.45 -5.68
C PHE A 101 2.85 -2.81 -6.69
N GLU A 102 3.36 -1.87 -7.46
CA GLU A 102 4.53 -2.07 -8.31
C GLU A 102 5.75 -2.48 -7.49
N LYS A 103 6.02 -1.76 -6.40
CA LYS A 103 7.12 -2.11 -5.50
C LYS A 103 6.90 -3.44 -4.79
N ALA A 104 5.67 -3.72 -4.36
CA ALA A 104 5.31 -5.01 -3.78
C ALA A 104 5.51 -6.15 -4.78
N TYR A 105 5.10 -5.95 -6.03
CA TYR A 105 5.26 -6.93 -7.11
C TYR A 105 6.74 -7.18 -7.42
N GLU A 106 7.55 -6.13 -7.58
CA GLU A 106 9.00 -6.25 -7.78
C GLU A 106 9.64 -7.15 -6.72
N LEU A 107 9.33 -6.88 -5.45
CA LEU A 107 9.90 -7.64 -4.31
C LEU A 107 9.32 -9.07 -4.22
N ASP A 108 8.06 -9.27 -4.60
CA ASP A 108 7.38 -10.58 -4.56
C ASP A 108 7.93 -11.55 -5.64
N GLN A 109 8.57 -11.00 -6.70
CA GLN A 109 9.23 -11.77 -7.76
C GLN A 109 10.70 -12.10 -7.44
N GLN A 110 11.23 -11.67 -6.31
CA GLN A 110 12.62 -11.99 -5.95
C GLN A 110 12.76 -13.46 -5.54
N PRO A 111 13.85 -14.14 -5.94
CA PRO A 111 14.11 -15.50 -5.51
C PRO A 111 14.38 -15.55 -4.00
N ASN A 112 13.88 -16.59 -3.35
CA ASN A 112 14.20 -16.88 -1.96
C ASN A 112 15.64 -17.41 -1.81
N GLU A 113 16.08 -17.66 -0.57
CA GLU A 113 17.43 -18.22 -0.26
C GLU A 113 17.77 -19.52 -1.00
N LYS A 114 16.77 -20.24 -1.51
CA LYS A 114 16.92 -21.47 -2.32
C LYS A 114 16.88 -21.21 -3.82
N GLY A 115 16.94 -19.93 -4.25
CA GLY A 115 16.89 -19.53 -5.65
C GLY A 115 15.51 -19.72 -6.32
N LYS A 116 14.43 -19.97 -5.54
CA LYS A 116 13.09 -20.21 -6.07
C LYS A 116 12.21 -18.98 -5.91
N ILE A 117 11.55 -18.57 -6.98
CA ILE A 117 10.52 -17.52 -6.97
C ILE A 117 9.21 -18.16 -6.48
N LYS A 118 8.64 -17.63 -5.40
CA LYS A 118 7.35 -18.05 -4.82
C LYS A 118 6.49 -16.84 -4.46
N PRO A 119 5.82 -16.23 -5.45
CA PRO A 119 5.02 -15.04 -5.23
C PRO A 119 3.85 -15.33 -4.28
N LYS A 120 3.61 -14.41 -3.34
CA LYS A 120 2.52 -14.49 -2.36
C LYS A 120 1.42 -13.47 -2.61
N PHE A 121 1.78 -12.32 -3.16
CA PHE A 121 0.90 -11.16 -3.31
C PHE A 121 0.54 -10.87 -4.77
N THR A 122 1.32 -11.35 -5.71
CA THR A 122 1.17 -11.08 -7.15
C THR A 122 -0.25 -11.30 -7.67
N LYS A 123 -0.91 -12.40 -7.26
CA LYS A 123 -2.28 -12.70 -7.72
C LYS A 123 -3.27 -11.66 -7.21
N ASP A 124 -3.18 -11.29 -5.95
CA ASP A 124 -4.07 -10.31 -5.33
C ASP A 124 -3.83 -8.90 -5.91
N ILE A 125 -2.56 -8.51 -6.08
CA ILE A 125 -2.18 -7.24 -6.72
C ILE A 125 -2.82 -7.12 -8.09
N LYS A 126 -2.65 -8.13 -8.96
CA LYS A 126 -3.25 -8.14 -10.31
C LYS A 126 -4.77 -8.05 -10.26
N SER A 127 -5.41 -8.76 -9.35
CA SER A 127 -6.87 -8.73 -9.19
C SER A 127 -7.36 -7.35 -8.76
N ILE A 128 -6.70 -6.71 -7.80
CA ILE A 128 -7.07 -5.38 -7.31
C ILE A 128 -6.86 -4.32 -8.40
N LEU A 129 -5.71 -4.33 -9.07
CA LEU A 129 -5.43 -3.38 -10.14
C LEU A 129 -6.42 -3.52 -11.30
N SER A 130 -6.74 -4.76 -11.72
CA SER A 130 -7.74 -5.01 -12.76
C SER A 130 -9.14 -4.52 -12.35
N ALA A 131 -9.55 -4.73 -11.10
CA ALA A 131 -10.85 -4.28 -10.59
C ALA A 131 -10.96 -2.74 -10.50
N ASN A 132 -9.83 -2.07 -10.26
CA ASN A 132 -9.77 -0.62 -10.12
C ASN A 132 -9.45 0.10 -11.44
N HIS A 133 -9.06 -0.61 -12.50
CA HIS A 133 -8.51 -0.05 -13.73
C HIS A 133 -9.35 1.08 -14.32
N VAL A 134 -10.65 0.87 -14.52
CA VAL A 134 -11.54 1.88 -15.11
C VAL A 134 -11.63 3.17 -14.28
N TYR A 135 -11.40 3.10 -12.98
CA TYR A 135 -11.52 4.26 -12.09
C TYR A 135 -10.33 5.23 -12.24
N TYR A 136 -9.21 4.80 -12.81
CA TYR A 136 -8.12 5.71 -13.16
C TYR A 136 -8.53 6.69 -14.26
N ILE A 137 -9.34 6.27 -15.26
CA ILE A 137 -9.93 7.21 -16.22
C ILE A 137 -10.85 8.22 -15.49
N ASN A 138 -11.68 7.74 -14.57
CA ASN A 138 -12.60 8.61 -13.83
C ASN A 138 -11.83 9.63 -12.97
N GLY A 139 -10.73 9.22 -12.33
CA GLY A 139 -9.84 10.12 -11.59
C GLY A 139 -9.18 11.16 -12.49
N GLY A 140 -8.71 10.74 -13.66
CA GLY A 140 -8.18 11.65 -14.68
C GLY A 140 -9.20 12.70 -15.12
N ALA A 141 -10.43 12.28 -15.41
CA ALA A 141 -11.52 13.18 -15.77
C ALA A 141 -11.87 14.15 -14.62
N TYR A 142 -11.96 13.64 -13.38
CA TYR A 142 -12.23 14.46 -12.21
C TYR A 142 -11.19 15.58 -12.05
N TYR A 143 -9.90 15.27 -12.08
CA TYR A 143 -8.86 16.29 -11.93
C TYR A 143 -8.74 17.22 -13.15
N PHE A 144 -9.06 16.73 -14.34
CA PHE A 144 -9.13 17.56 -15.53
C PHE A 144 -10.23 18.66 -15.38
N ASP A 145 -11.40 18.30 -14.87
CA ASP A 145 -12.50 19.26 -14.59
C ASP A 145 -12.11 20.26 -13.48
N GLN A 146 -11.30 19.85 -12.51
CA GLN A 146 -10.73 20.73 -11.50
C GLN A 146 -9.56 21.60 -12.02
N LYS A 147 -9.17 21.46 -13.30
CA LYS A 147 -8.02 22.12 -13.94
C LYS A 147 -6.65 21.74 -13.32
N ASP A 148 -6.59 20.65 -12.58
CA ASP A 148 -5.35 20.04 -12.12
C ASP A 148 -4.84 19.06 -13.20
N TYR A 149 -4.30 19.64 -14.27
CA TYR A 149 -3.88 18.87 -15.45
C TYR A 149 -2.72 17.92 -15.17
N GLN A 150 -1.88 18.22 -14.19
CA GLN A 150 -0.80 17.31 -13.81
C GLN A 150 -1.36 16.05 -13.19
N LYS A 151 -2.24 16.16 -12.19
CA LYS A 151 -2.89 14.97 -11.61
C LYS A 151 -3.72 14.20 -12.64
N ALA A 152 -4.43 14.90 -13.53
CA ALA A 152 -5.18 14.26 -14.60
C ALA A 152 -4.25 13.42 -15.52
N TYR A 153 -3.11 13.99 -15.91
CA TYR A 153 -2.10 13.30 -16.71
C TYR A 153 -1.56 12.06 -15.97
N ASP A 154 -1.21 12.19 -14.69
CA ASP A 154 -0.68 11.08 -13.88
C ASP A 154 -1.69 9.92 -13.80
N PHE A 155 -2.98 10.22 -13.64
CA PHE A 155 -4.04 9.21 -13.66
C PHE A 155 -4.16 8.49 -15.00
N PHE A 156 -4.09 9.20 -16.11
CA PHE A 156 -4.14 8.58 -17.44
C PHE A 156 -2.88 7.75 -17.72
N GLN A 157 -1.72 8.16 -17.22
CA GLN A 157 -0.51 7.33 -17.30
C GLN A 157 -0.67 6.05 -16.50
N GLN A 158 -1.13 6.11 -15.25
CA GLN A 158 -1.39 4.93 -14.43
C GLN A 158 -2.42 3.98 -15.08
N TYR A 159 -3.44 4.51 -15.75
CA TYR A 159 -4.36 3.69 -16.53
C TYR A 159 -3.65 2.89 -17.63
N LEU A 160 -2.74 3.52 -18.38
CA LEU A 160 -1.99 2.86 -19.44
C LEU A 160 -0.99 1.83 -18.90
N GLU A 161 -0.40 2.07 -17.74
CA GLU A 161 0.54 1.15 -17.08
C GLU A 161 -0.15 -0.14 -16.57
N ILE A 162 -1.41 -0.07 -16.18
CA ILE A 162 -2.20 -1.24 -15.71
C ILE A 162 -2.72 -2.07 -16.91
N SER A 163 -2.80 -1.53 -18.11
CA SER A 163 -3.34 -2.20 -19.33
C SER A 163 -2.40 -3.31 -19.86
#